data_11e790e56a068921994941e3a13e571a
#
_entry.id   11e790e56a068921994941e3a13e571a
#
_cell.length_a   1.000
_cell.length_b   1.000
_cell.length_c   1.000
_cell.angle_alpha   90.00
_cell.angle_beta   90.00
_cell.angle_gamma   90.00
#
_symmetry.space_group_name_H-M   'P 1'
#
loop_
_entity.id
_entity.type
_entity.pdbx_description
1 polymer ?
#
loop_
_entity_poly.entity_id
_entity_poly.type
_entity_poly.pdbx_seq_one_letter_code
_entity_poly.pdbx_strand_id
1 'polypeptide(L)'
;MKFKIIAILIFLFCSNSWSQNGFQFETNKKKISIPFKFINNLIIIPIQVNGVSLNFMVDTGVEETILFSVDESDGVSFSKIEKVRIRGFGSNDAFDAYKSDNNKLEIKSYTDTSHCIYLVLDQNINISSQVGVPVNGIIGNKLFKNKCVKIDYISKRIIIYNNEKQIKSAIKNHSSFPIELIHGKPYLNVNAFFNVEKQPLNAKLLIDTGNTDAFWFFKQKDEGIEMPKKQIDDFLGRGFSGDVFGKRGRIPSISIGNYNFKNPIAAFPDTIATSDIDKIEGRLGSVGSEVMRRFSAIYDYNNNVIYLKKNSNYTEPFSFNMSGVEVQHQGLQWITESYESNPVVSNNLFDAYGNKIVNNLKYKFELKPVYVIANVRKDSPAAIAGLQKEDLILKINNQNGYNFTLEKINELLKSEEGKSIEFEIDRKGKIMKFKFQLKNIL
;
A
#
# COMPACT_ATOMS: atom_id res chain seq x y z
N MET A 1 -63.01 -17.37 10.89
CA MET A 1 -62.39 -16.19 10.29
C MET A 1 -61.25 -15.60 11.11
N LYS A 2 -61.28 -15.58 12.45
CA LYS A 2 -60.20 -14.98 13.28
C LYS A 2 -58.85 -15.68 13.21
N PHE A 3 -58.82 -17.01 13.01
CA PHE A 3 -57.52 -17.75 12.88
C PHE A 3 -56.76 -17.51 11.58
N LYS A 4 -57.44 -17.21 10.47
CA LYS A 4 -56.80 -16.91 9.19
C LYS A 4 -56.14 -15.54 9.15
N ILE A 5 -56.64 -14.56 9.91
CA ILE A 5 -56.12 -13.21 10.01
C ILE A 5 -54.84 -13.19 10.83
N ILE A 6 -54.72 -14.00 11.90
CA ILE A 6 -53.51 -14.13 12.72
C ILE A 6 -52.39 -14.78 11.92
N ALA A 7 -52.65 -15.79 11.08
CA ALA A 7 -51.63 -16.41 10.23
C ALA A 7 -51.09 -15.45 9.17
N ILE A 8 -51.91 -14.56 8.60
CA ILE A 8 -51.48 -13.53 7.64
C ILE A 8 -50.65 -12.44 8.32
N LEU A 9 -50.95 -12.03 9.55
CA LEU A 9 -50.16 -11.08 10.33
C LEU A 9 -48.81 -11.66 10.74
N ILE A 10 -48.68 -12.94 11.06
CA ILE A 10 -47.42 -13.61 11.35
C ILE A 10 -46.53 -13.72 10.07
N PHE A 11 -47.17 -13.98 8.91
CA PHE A 11 -46.43 -14.04 7.62
C PHE A 11 -45.89 -12.69 7.16
N LEU A 12 -46.57 -11.58 7.51
CA LEU A 12 -46.09 -10.21 7.21
C LEU A 12 -44.93 -9.76 8.12
N PHE A 13 -44.78 -10.36 9.30
CA PHE A 13 -43.66 -10.05 10.20
C PHE A 13 -42.37 -10.84 9.89
N CYS A 14 -42.48 -11.98 9.19
CA CYS A 14 -41.32 -12.80 8.81
C CYS A 14 -40.57 -12.33 7.53
N SER A 15 -41.08 -11.31 6.82
CA SER A 15 -40.54 -10.96 5.49
C SER A 15 -39.50 -9.86 5.47
N ASN A 16 -38.95 -9.41 6.61
CA ASN A 16 -37.95 -8.33 6.64
C ASN A 16 -36.60 -8.71 7.22
N SER A 17 -36.24 -9.98 7.20
CA SER A 17 -34.87 -10.39 7.54
C SER A 17 -33.99 -10.49 6.28
N TRP A 18 -33.94 -9.44 5.48
CA TRP A 18 -32.83 -9.29 4.53
C TRP A 18 -31.61 -8.86 5.34
N SER A 19 -30.80 -9.83 5.74
CA SER A 19 -29.46 -9.55 6.22
C SER A 19 -28.74 -8.77 5.11
N GLN A 20 -28.59 -7.46 5.30
CA GLN A 20 -27.79 -6.65 4.40
C GLN A 20 -26.33 -7.02 4.64
N ASN A 21 -25.80 -7.92 3.82
CA ASN A 21 -24.40 -8.30 3.85
C ASN A 21 -23.52 -7.09 3.50
N GLY A 22 -22.54 -6.81 4.35
CA GLY A 22 -21.54 -5.77 4.19
C GLY A 22 -21.63 -4.64 5.21
N PHE A 23 -20.75 -3.69 5.09
CA PHE A 23 -20.63 -2.59 6.02
C PHE A 23 -21.85 -1.67 6.04
N GLN A 24 -22.36 -1.40 7.23
CA GLN A 24 -23.52 -0.55 7.48
C GLN A 24 -23.14 0.61 8.42
N PHE A 25 -23.79 1.75 8.21
CA PHE A 25 -23.68 2.87 9.13
C PHE A 25 -24.55 2.63 10.35
N GLU A 26 -24.06 3.01 11.51
CA GLU A 26 -24.93 3.18 12.66
C GLU A 26 -26.05 4.21 12.35
N THR A 27 -27.18 4.05 13.02
CA THR A 27 -28.37 4.86 12.83
C THR A 27 -28.06 6.37 12.80
N ASN A 28 -28.57 7.09 11.79
CA ASN A 28 -28.45 8.54 11.62
C ASN A 28 -27.09 9.11 11.20
N LYS A 29 -26.05 8.30 10.98
CA LYS A 29 -24.77 8.82 10.45
C LYS A 29 -24.87 9.08 8.95
N LYS A 30 -24.51 10.29 8.53
CA LYS A 30 -24.50 10.69 7.11
C LYS A 30 -23.22 10.31 6.40
N LYS A 31 -22.11 10.34 7.11
CA LYS A 31 -20.78 9.98 6.62
C LYS A 31 -19.86 9.64 7.79
N ILE A 32 -18.79 8.91 7.48
CA ILE A 32 -17.64 8.75 8.38
C ILE A 32 -16.38 9.30 7.72
N SER A 33 -15.41 9.65 8.55
CA SER A 33 -14.08 10.08 8.10
C SER A 33 -13.04 9.24 8.83
N ILE A 34 -12.25 8.48 8.06
CA ILE A 34 -11.24 7.54 8.50
C ILE A 34 -9.87 8.17 8.20
N PRO A 35 -9.05 8.50 9.21
CA PRO A 35 -7.67 8.92 8.96
C PRO A 35 -6.87 7.71 8.47
N PHE A 36 -5.91 7.95 7.58
CA PHE A 36 -5.01 6.90 7.12
C PHE A 36 -3.54 7.33 7.20
N LYS A 37 -2.64 6.36 7.34
CA LYS A 37 -1.23 6.54 7.06
C LYS A 37 -1.01 6.34 5.56
N PHE A 38 -0.27 7.25 4.93
CA PHE A 38 0.12 7.13 3.53
C PHE A 38 1.62 6.92 3.47
N ILE A 39 2.06 5.72 3.17
CA ILE A 39 3.47 5.29 3.24
C ILE A 39 3.80 4.53 1.96
N ASN A 40 4.87 4.94 1.27
CA ASN A 40 5.28 4.32 0.00
C ASN A 40 4.13 4.17 -1.01
N ASN A 41 3.28 5.20 -1.12
CA ASN A 41 2.07 5.20 -1.96
C ASN A 41 0.97 4.21 -1.53
N LEU A 42 1.02 3.63 -0.34
CA LEU A 42 0.00 2.73 0.19
C LEU A 42 -0.84 3.40 1.26
N ILE A 43 -2.13 3.11 1.28
CA ILE A 43 -3.10 3.59 2.25
C ILE A 43 -3.26 2.54 3.35
N ILE A 44 -3.00 2.92 4.61
CA ILE A 44 -3.11 2.02 5.76
C ILE A 44 -4.09 2.61 6.78
N ILE A 45 -5.11 1.83 7.15
CA ILE A 45 -6.14 2.20 8.11
C ILE A 45 -6.23 1.20 9.26
N PRO A 46 -6.56 1.65 10.48
CA PRO A 46 -6.89 0.74 11.57
C PRO A 46 -8.34 0.24 11.43
N ILE A 47 -8.53 -1.06 11.63
CA ILE A 47 -9.83 -1.74 11.64
C ILE A 47 -9.88 -2.64 12.88
N GLN A 48 -10.99 -2.65 13.60
CA GLN A 48 -11.23 -3.65 14.63
C GLN A 48 -11.79 -4.93 13.98
N VAL A 49 -11.13 -6.05 14.22
CA VAL A 49 -11.54 -7.38 13.79
C VAL A 49 -11.85 -8.20 15.04
N ASN A 50 -13.10 -8.57 15.22
CA ASN A 50 -13.56 -9.31 16.41
C ASN A 50 -13.11 -8.69 17.74
N GLY A 51 -13.07 -7.33 17.79
CA GLY A 51 -12.65 -6.55 18.97
C GLY A 51 -11.17 -6.20 19.05
N VAL A 52 -10.32 -6.72 18.17
CA VAL A 52 -8.87 -6.45 18.14
C VAL A 52 -8.54 -5.43 17.05
N SER A 53 -7.74 -4.40 17.37
CA SER A 53 -7.36 -3.35 16.44
C SER A 53 -6.16 -3.79 15.59
N LEU A 54 -6.36 -3.92 14.28
CA LEU A 54 -5.36 -4.33 13.30
C LEU A 54 -5.21 -3.29 12.19
N ASN A 55 -4.03 -3.23 11.57
CA ASN A 55 -3.74 -2.32 10.47
C ASN A 55 -3.96 -3.01 9.12
N PHE A 56 -4.80 -2.42 8.28
CA PHE A 56 -5.10 -2.94 6.95
C PHE A 56 -4.64 -1.99 5.86
N MET A 57 -4.01 -2.54 4.84
CA MET A 57 -3.80 -1.86 3.57
C MET A 57 -5.13 -1.84 2.80
N VAL A 58 -5.49 -0.68 2.27
CA VAL A 58 -6.69 -0.49 1.43
C VAL A 58 -6.31 -0.72 -0.02
N ASP A 59 -6.93 -1.72 -0.64
CA ASP A 59 -6.61 -2.15 -1.99
C ASP A 59 -7.87 -2.28 -2.86
N THR A 60 -8.06 -1.35 -3.80
CA THR A 60 -9.18 -1.40 -4.75
C THR A 60 -9.03 -2.47 -5.83
N GLY A 61 -7.85 -3.05 -5.97
CA GLY A 61 -7.56 -4.16 -6.88
C GLY A 61 -7.93 -5.52 -6.32
N VAL A 62 -8.30 -5.61 -5.03
CA VAL A 62 -8.72 -6.83 -4.34
C VAL A 62 -10.20 -6.79 -4.01
N GLU A 63 -10.91 -7.91 -4.14
CA GLU A 63 -12.32 -8.02 -3.75
C GLU A 63 -12.45 -8.33 -2.26
N GLU A 64 -11.68 -9.30 -1.79
CA GLU A 64 -11.79 -9.92 -0.48
C GLU A 64 -11.00 -9.17 0.60
N THR A 65 -11.26 -9.53 1.86
CA THR A 65 -10.42 -9.13 2.99
C THR A 65 -9.49 -10.28 3.34
N ILE A 66 -8.20 -9.99 3.39
CA ILE A 66 -7.14 -10.97 3.62
C ILE A 66 -6.37 -10.56 4.87
N LEU A 67 -6.16 -11.50 5.79
CA LEU A 67 -5.35 -11.32 6.99
C LEU A 67 -4.16 -12.28 6.92
N PHE A 68 -2.95 -11.79 7.10
CA PHE A 68 -1.72 -12.57 6.96
C PHE A 68 -0.74 -12.43 8.12
N SER A 69 -0.96 -11.48 9.03
CA SER A 69 -0.10 -11.30 10.20
C SER A 69 -0.95 -10.87 11.39
N VAL A 70 -0.86 -11.65 12.45
CA VAL A 70 -1.45 -11.33 13.77
C VAL A 70 -0.36 -11.61 14.77
N ASP A 71 -0.03 -10.63 15.62
CA ASP A 71 0.91 -10.84 16.70
C ASP A 71 0.29 -11.81 17.73
N GLU A 72 1.12 -12.68 18.32
CA GLU A 72 0.65 -13.66 19.33
C GLU A 72 -0.10 -13.01 20.49
N SER A 73 0.21 -11.74 20.78
CA SER A 73 -0.45 -10.94 21.81
C SER A 73 -1.85 -10.47 21.45
N ASP A 74 -2.21 -10.44 20.17
CA ASP A 74 -3.46 -9.82 19.73
C ASP A 74 -4.69 -10.71 19.87
N GLY A 75 -4.50 -12.03 19.96
CA GLY A 75 -5.53 -12.99 20.37
C GLY A 75 -6.85 -12.93 19.57
N VAL A 76 -6.81 -12.66 18.26
CA VAL A 76 -8.03 -12.62 17.44
C VAL A 76 -8.63 -14.00 17.30
N SER A 77 -9.87 -14.17 17.73
CA SER A 77 -10.60 -15.44 17.58
C SER A 77 -11.39 -15.47 16.29
N PHE A 78 -11.31 -16.57 15.56
CA PHE A 78 -12.05 -16.83 14.33
C PHE A 78 -12.96 -18.02 14.49
N SER A 79 -14.12 -17.99 13.84
CA SER A 79 -15.10 -19.08 13.83
C SER A 79 -15.39 -19.54 12.39
N LYS A 80 -15.99 -20.74 12.26
CA LYS A 80 -16.38 -21.30 10.96
C LYS A 80 -15.25 -21.28 9.94
N ILE A 81 -14.14 -21.90 10.30
CA ILE A 81 -12.93 -21.95 9.49
C ILE A 81 -13.04 -23.10 8.48
N GLU A 82 -12.84 -22.79 7.21
CA GLU A 82 -12.78 -23.74 6.10
C GLU A 82 -11.43 -23.62 5.38
N LYS A 83 -10.75 -24.73 5.11
CA LYS A 83 -9.51 -24.73 4.34
C LYS A 83 -9.84 -24.53 2.86
N VAL A 84 -9.20 -23.56 2.22
CA VAL A 84 -9.38 -23.21 0.80
C VAL A 84 -8.03 -23.01 0.14
N ARG A 85 -7.99 -23.11 -1.19
CA ARG A 85 -6.81 -22.71 -1.97
C ARG A 85 -7.10 -21.40 -2.69
N ILE A 86 -6.22 -20.43 -2.52
CA ILE A 86 -6.29 -19.13 -3.19
C ILE A 86 -5.05 -18.92 -4.05
N ARG A 87 -5.21 -18.04 -5.03
CA ARG A 87 -4.12 -17.63 -5.92
C ARG A 87 -4.04 -16.12 -5.94
N GLY A 88 -2.83 -15.58 -5.92
CA GLY A 88 -2.56 -14.15 -5.96
C GLY A 88 -1.73 -13.76 -7.17
N PHE A 89 -1.45 -12.47 -7.27
CA PHE A 89 -0.52 -11.93 -8.24
C PHE A 89 0.92 -12.34 -7.86
N GLY A 90 1.72 -12.80 -8.83
CA GLY A 90 3.11 -13.19 -8.63
C GLY A 90 3.44 -14.55 -9.25
N SER A 91 3.57 -15.60 -8.45
CA SER A 91 3.83 -16.94 -8.94
C SER A 91 2.56 -17.64 -9.44
N ASN A 92 2.74 -18.73 -10.20
CA ASN A 92 1.61 -19.53 -10.73
C ASN A 92 0.98 -20.48 -9.70
N ASP A 93 1.52 -20.57 -8.49
CA ASP A 93 1.08 -21.56 -7.52
C ASP A 93 -0.03 -21.02 -6.62
N ALA A 94 -1.10 -21.80 -6.52
CA ALA A 94 -2.13 -21.58 -5.51
C ALA A 94 -1.60 -22.06 -4.16
N PHE A 95 -1.86 -21.30 -3.10
CA PHE A 95 -1.44 -21.61 -1.74
C PHE A 95 -2.62 -21.86 -0.81
N ASP A 96 -2.37 -22.53 0.30
CA ASP A 96 -3.37 -22.85 1.30
C ASP A 96 -3.74 -21.59 2.10
N ALA A 97 -5.03 -21.38 2.27
CA ALA A 97 -5.61 -20.32 3.11
C ALA A 97 -6.78 -20.89 3.91
N TYR A 98 -7.26 -20.13 4.87
CA TYR A 98 -8.44 -20.48 5.64
C TYR A 98 -9.49 -19.39 5.49
N LYS A 99 -10.68 -19.75 5.05
CA LYS A 99 -11.82 -18.86 4.96
C LYS A 99 -12.55 -18.88 6.30
N SER A 100 -12.78 -17.70 6.89
CA SER A 100 -13.56 -17.53 8.10
C SER A 100 -14.75 -16.61 7.81
N ASP A 101 -15.96 -17.07 8.09
CA ASP A 101 -17.19 -16.29 7.93
C ASP A 101 -17.68 -15.73 9.27
N ASN A 102 -18.60 -14.75 9.19
CA ASN A 102 -19.27 -14.10 10.33
C ASN A 102 -18.29 -13.39 11.28
N ASN A 103 -17.27 -12.74 10.75
CA ASN A 103 -16.41 -11.87 11.54
C ASN A 103 -17.02 -10.48 11.67
N LYS A 104 -16.81 -9.84 12.82
CA LYS A 104 -17.21 -8.46 13.05
C LYS A 104 -16.06 -7.53 12.71
N LEU A 105 -16.25 -6.68 11.70
CA LEU A 105 -15.31 -5.61 11.35
C LEU A 105 -15.92 -4.26 11.72
N GLU A 106 -15.15 -3.42 12.42
CA GLU A 106 -15.62 -2.12 12.89
C GLU A 106 -14.62 -1.01 12.56
N ILE A 107 -15.12 0.06 11.97
CA ILE A 107 -14.36 1.28 11.71
C ILE A 107 -15.20 2.45 12.21
N LYS A 108 -14.99 2.88 13.46
CA LYS A 108 -15.85 3.88 14.10
C LYS A 108 -17.31 3.41 14.12
N SER A 109 -18.20 4.17 13.49
CA SER A 109 -19.64 3.90 13.38
C SER A 109 -20.02 3.24 12.04
N TYR A 110 -19.16 2.44 11.47
CA TYR A 110 -19.34 1.72 10.21
C TYR A 110 -18.90 0.27 10.42
N THR A 111 -19.86 -0.64 10.44
CA THR A 111 -19.67 -2.00 10.94
C THR A 111 -20.21 -3.02 9.96
N ASP A 112 -19.50 -4.12 9.78
CA ASP A 112 -19.96 -5.35 9.15
C ASP A 112 -19.92 -6.47 10.19
N THR A 113 -21.06 -7.09 10.49
CA THR A 113 -21.18 -8.13 11.53
C THR A 113 -21.08 -9.55 10.99
N SER A 114 -20.98 -9.71 9.66
CA SER A 114 -20.92 -11.03 9.01
C SER A 114 -19.84 -11.08 7.92
N HIS A 115 -18.74 -10.38 8.13
CA HIS A 115 -17.67 -10.25 7.16
C HIS A 115 -16.90 -11.56 6.97
N CYS A 116 -16.61 -11.87 5.70
CA CYS A 116 -15.75 -13.00 5.32
C CYS A 116 -14.29 -12.54 5.27
N ILE A 117 -13.40 -13.26 5.95
CA ILE A 117 -11.96 -13.01 5.97
C ILE A 117 -11.22 -14.27 5.48
N TYR A 118 -10.21 -14.08 4.64
CA TYR A 118 -9.27 -15.10 4.27
C TYR A 118 -8.00 -14.98 5.11
N LEU A 119 -7.67 -16.03 5.87
CA LEU A 119 -6.48 -16.10 6.69
C LEU A 119 -5.37 -16.78 5.89
N VAL A 120 -4.26 -16.11 5.69
CA VAL A 120 -3.09 -16.61 4.97
C VAL A 120 -1.96 -16.76 5.96
N LEU A 121 -1.61 -18.01 6.30
CA LEU A 121 -0.61 -18.33 7.32
C LEU A 121 0.79 -18.57 6.73
N ASP A 122 1.09 -17.96 5.58
CA ASP A 122 2.40 -18.07 4.96
C ASP A 122 3.37 -17.04 5.55
N GLN A 123 4.40 -17.51 6.25
CA GLN A 123 5.44 -16.68 6.86
C GLN A 123 6.25 -15.86 5.83
N ASN A 124 6.22 -16.26 4.55
CA ASN A 124 6.89 -15.52 3.49
C ASN A 124 6.15 -14.25 3.07
N ILE A 125 4.86 -14.12 3.43
CA ILE A 125 4.08 -12.91 3.17
C ILE A 125 4.33 -11.90 4.29
N ASN A 126 5.32 -11.05 4.10
CA ASN A 126 5.68 -10.02 5.07
C ASN A 126 5.62 -8.62 4.42
N ILE A 127 4.40 -8.11 4.24
CA ILE A 127 4.15 -6.76 3.71
C ILE A 127 4.67 -5.70 4.69
N SER A 128 4.63 -5.96 6.00
CA SER A 128 5.15 -5.04 7.02
C SER A 128 6.61 -4.69 6.79
N SER A 129 7.44 -5.66 6.35
CA SER A 129 8.86 -5.40 6.06
C SER A 129 9.07 -4.47 4.88
N GLN A 130 8.20 -4.51 3.88
CA GLN A 130 8.27 -3.65 2.69
C GLN A 130 7.73 -2.25 2.94
N VAL A 131 6.76 -2.13 3.83
CA VAL A 131 6.13 -0.84 4.18
C VAL A 131 6.88 -0.13 5.31
N GLY A 132 7.54 -0.88 6.18
CA GLY A 132 8.27 -0.36 7.35
C GLY A 132 7.39 -0.03 8.55
N VAL A 133 6.13 -0.43 8.51
CA VAL A 133 5.18 -0.35 9.63
C VAL A 133 4.33 -1.61 9.67
N PRO A 134 3.77 -1.99 10.84
CA PRO A 134 2.90 -3.15 10.94
C PRO A 134 1.70 -3.04 9.99
N VAL A 135 1.52 -4.06 9.15
CA VAL A 135 0.36 -4.27 8.26
C VAL A 135 -0.09 -5.71 8.47
N ASN A 136 -1.28 -5.88 9.01
CA ASN A 136 -1.81 -7.19 9.38
C ASN A 136 -2.61 -7.84 8.24
N GLY A 137 -3.17 -7.02 7.34
CA GLY A 137 -4.01 -7.53 6.27
C GLY A 137 -4.26 -6.53 5.15
N ILE A 138 -5.06 -6.96 4.18
CA ILE A 138 -5.57 -6.14 3.08
C ILE A 138 -7.08 -6.14 3.16
N ILE A 139 -7.68 -4.96 3.00
CA ILE A 139 -9.12 -4.81 2.84
C ILE A 139 -9.44 -4.33 1.43
N GLY A 140 -10.24 -5.12 0.75
CA GLY A 140 -10.65 -4.87 -0.63
C GLY A 140 -11.95 -4.08 -0.76
N ASN A 141 -12.58 -4.23 -1.92
CA ASN A 141 -13.78 -3.49 -2.31
C ASN A 141 -14.99 -3.70 -1.41
N LYS A 142 -15.05 -4.78 -0.64
CA LYS A 142 -16.14 -5.02 0.30
C LYS A 142 -16.33 -3.87 1.29
N LEU A 143 -15.25 -3.14 1.62
CA LEU A 143 -15.33 -1.92 2.45
C LEU A 143 -16.18 -0.83 1.80
N PHE A 144 -16.17 -0.74 0.47
CA PHE A 144 -16.75 0.36 -0.29
C PHE A 144 -18.01 -0.02 -1.07
N LYS A 145 -18.40 -1.28 -1.01
CA LYS A 145 -19.53 -1.82 -1.78
C LYS A 145 -20.80 -0.96 -1.59
N ASN A 146 -21.39 -0.53 -2.70
CA ASN A 146 -22.61 0.29 -2.72
C ASN A 146 -22.50 1.61 -1.94
N LYS A 147 -21.31 2.23 -1.92
CA LYS A 147 -21.08 3.52 -1.23
C LYS A 147 -20.40 4.52 -2.18
N CYS A 148 -20.50 5.79 -1.80
CA CYS A 148 -19.68 6.84 -2.38
C CYS A 148 -18.49 7.08 -1.45
N VAL A 149 -17.28 6.99 -1.98
CA VAL A 149 -16.04 7.03 -1.18
C VAL A 149 -15.11 8.10 -1.72
N LYS A 150 -14.79 9.10 -0.90
CA LYS A 150 -13.76 10.08 -1.20
C LYS A 150 -12.43 9.64 -0.59
N ILE A 151 -11.38 9.58 -1.40
CA ILE A 151 -10.00 9.44 -0.93
C ILE A 151 -9.30 10.78 -1.12
N ASP A 152 -8.92 11.41 -0.02
CA ASP A 152 -8.24 12.69 0.02
C ASP A 152 -6.82 12.50 0.54
N TYR A 153 -5.86 12.45 -0.39
CA TYR A 153 -4.46 12.17 -0.09
C TYR A 153 -3.75 13.33 0.61
N ILE A 154 -4.24 14.56 0.43
CA ILE A 154 -3.64 15.73 1.09
C ILE A 154 -4.01 15.77 2.58
N SER A 155 -5.29 15.60 2.88
CA SER A 155 -5.74 15.52 4.27
C SER A 155 -5.55 14.14 4.91
N LYS A 156 -5.10 13.14 4.12
CA LYS A 156 -4.93 11.73 4.50
C LYS A 156 -6.19 11.15 5.15
N ARG A 157 -7.33 11.28 4.43
CA ARG A 157 -8.64 10.82 4.91
C ARG A 157 -9.42 10.07 3.83
N ILE A 158 -10.00 8.95 4.22
CA ILE A 158 -11.08 8.30 3.48
C ILE A 158 -12.40 8.79 4.09
N ILE A 159 -13.29 9.29 3.24
CA ILE A 159 -14.63 9.72 3.66
C ILE A 159 -15.64 8.82 2.94
N ILE A 160 -16.38 8.03 3.70
CA ILE A 160 -17.44 7.18 3.17
C ILE A 160 -18.79 7.88 3.43
N TYR A 161 -19.59 8.03 2.40
CA TYR A 161 -20.91 8.66 2.45
C TYR A 161 -22.00 7.60 2.47
N ASN A 162 -23.00 7.78 3.32
CA ASN A 162 -24.10 6.84 3.46
C ASN A 162 -25.06 6.82 2.26
N ASN A 163 -25.23 7.96 1.60
CA ASN A 163 -26.05 8.06 0.40
C ASN A 163 -25.54 9.14 -0.57
N GLU A 164 -25.99 9.08 -1.81
CA GLU A 164 -25.56 9.93 -2.93
C GLU A 164 -25.91 11.42 -2.74
N LYS A 165 -27.02 11.74 -2.02
CA LYS A 165 -27.41 13.14 -1.81
C LYS A 165 -26.31 13.93 -1.10
N GLN A 166 -25.45 13.23 -0.35
CA GLN A 166 -24.40 13.84 0.47
C GLN A 166 -23.14 14.20 -0.31
N ILE A 167 -22.94 13.62 -1.50
CA ILE A 167 -21.76 13.94 -2.33
C ILE A 167 -21.96 15.15 -3.24
N LYS A 168 -23.18 15.66 -3.44
CA LYS A 168 -23.46 16.76 -4.36
C LYS A 168 -22.55 17.98 -4.16
N SER A 169 -22.28 18.34 -2.91
CA SER A 169 -21.32 19.41 -2.60
C SER A 169 -19.86 19.00 -2.74
N ALA A 170 -19.56 17.73 -2.49
CA ALA A 170 -18.20 17.19 -2.53
C ALA A 170 -17.66 17.06 -3.97
N ILE A 171 -18.54 16.73 -4.94
CA ILE A 171 -18.17 16.58 -6.36
C ILE A 171 -18.05 17.92 -7.10
N LYS A 172 -18.40 19.04 -6.47
CA LYS A 172 -18.26 20.35 -7.09
C LYS A 172 -16.81 20.59 -7.57
N ASN A 173 -16.66 21.02 -8.81
CA ASN A 173 -15.37 21.22 -9.48
C ASN A 173 -14.53 19.95 -9.69
N HIS A 174 -15.14 18.78 -9.71
CA HIS A 174 -14.54 17.53 -10.15
C HIS A 174 -14.98 17.22 -11.58
N SER A 175 -14.08 16.65 -12.36
CA SER A 175 -14.45 16.02 -13.66
C SER A 175 -14.93 14.61 -13.37
N SER A 176 -16.00 14.19 -14.08
CA SER A 176 -16.57 12.85 -13.95
C SER A 176 -16.10 11.94 -15.09
N PHE A 177 -15.80 10.69 -14.75
CA PHE A 177 -15.38 9.66 -15.72
C PHE A 177 -16.15 8.38 -15.43
N PRO A 178 -16.68 7.69 -16.47
CA PRO A 178 -17.29 6.39 -16.28
C PRO A 178 -16.25 5.38 -15.86
N ILE A 179 -16.63 4.49 -14.95
CA ILE A 179 -15.87 3.31 -14.56
C ILE A 179 -16.70 2.06 -14.79
N GLU A 180 -16.06 0.97 -15.12
CA GLU A 180 -16.67 -0.35 -15.19
C GLU A 180 -16.36 -1.08 -13.87
N LEU A 181 -17.37 -1.67 -13.22
CA LEU A 181 -17.17 -2.50 -12.04
C LEU A 181 -17.21 -3.97 -12.41
N ILE A 182 -16.09 -4.66 -12.32
CA ILE A 182 -15.99 -6.11 -12.56
C ILE A 182 -15.56 -6.77 -11.25
N HIS A 183 -16.39 -7.63 -10.70
CA HIS A 183 -16.22 -8.20 -9.36
C HIS A 183 -15.95 -7.12 -8.29
N GLY A 184 -16.69 -6.01 -8.37
CA GLY A 184 -16.54 -4.85 -7.48
C GLY A 184 -15.29 -4.00 -7.69
N LYS A 185 -14.37 -4.38 -8.58
CA LYS A 185 -13.13 -3.65 -8.85
C LYS A 185 -13.35 -2.59 -9.92
N PRO A 186 -12.83 -1.34 -9.74
CA PRO A 186 -13.07 -0.24 -10.65
C PRO A 186 -12.07 -0.24 -11.81
N TYR A 187 -12.57 -0.21 -13.04
CA TYR A 187 -11.79 -0.07 -14.28
C TYR A 187 -12.07 1.26 -14.94
N LEU A 188 -11.04 1.86 -15.50
CA LEU A 188 -11.08 3.14 -16.18
C LEU A 188 -10.41 3.03 -17.55
N ASN A 189 -10.99 3.65 -18.57
CA ASN A 189 -10.35 3.79 -19.87
C ASN A 189 -9.45 5.03 -19.90
N VAL A 190 -8.22 4.83 -20.38
CA VAL A 190 -7.22 5.89 -20.56
C VAL A 190 -6.70 5.87 -21.98
N ASN A 191 -6.19 7.01 -22.48
CA ASN A 191 -5.47 7.05 -23.75
C ASN A 191 -3.96 7.06 -23.46
N ALA A 192 -3.27 5.98 -23.82
CA ALA A 192 -1.84 5.80 -23.63
C ALA A 192 -1.09 6.01 -24.95
N PHE A 193 -0.11 6.90 -24.97
CA PHE A 193 0.77 7.15 -26.10
C PHE A 193 2.12 6.46 -25.83
N PHE A 194 2.38 5.36 -26.52
CA PHE A 194 3.67 4.67 -26.46
C PHE A 194 4.63 5.22 -27.52
N ASN A 195 4.08 5.82 -28.57
CA ASN A 195 4.82 6.46 -29.65
C ASN A 195 4.12 7.77 -30.04
N VAL A 196 4.88 8.87 -30.17
CA VAL A 196 4.32 10.19 -30.52
C VAL A 196 3.80 10.27 -31.95
N GLU A 197 4.23 9.37 -32.83
CA GLU A 197 3.83 9.31 -34.23
C GLU A 197 2.57 8.46 -34.45
N LYS A 198 2.11 7.73 -33.44
CA LYS A 198 0.97 6.82 -33.51
C LYS A 198 -0.24 7.35 -32.74
N GLN A 199 -1.41 6.85 -33.12
CA GLN A 199 -2.62 7.10 -32.34
C GLN A 199 -2.51 6.49 -30.93
N PRO A 200 -3.16 7.10 -29.93
CA PRO A 200 -3.16 6.55 -28.58
C PRO A 200 -3.88 5.22 -28.53
N LEU A 201 -3.35 4.30 -27.73
CA LEU A 201 -4.06 3.10 -27.36
C LEU A 201 -5.11 3.45 -26.30
N ASN A 202 -6.38 3.14 -26.57
CA ASN A 202 -7.43 3.21 -25.55
C ASN A 202 -7.32 1.97 -24.65
N ALA A 203 -6.81 2.15 -23.44
CA ALA A 203 -6.49 1.06 -22.54
C ALA A 203 -7.46 1.00 -21.36
N LYS A 204 -8.12 -0.16 -21.15
CA LYS A 204 -8.88 -0.46 -19.93
C LYS A 204 -7.92 -0.84 -18.81
N LEU A 205 -7.79 0.01 -17.80
CA LEU A 205 -6.90 -0.17 -16.66
C LEU A 205 -7.69 -0.32 -15.36
N LEU A 206 -7.25 -1.24 -14.49
CA LEU A 206 -7.74 -1.36 -13.12
C LEU A 206 -7.25 -0.17 -12.30
N ILE A 207 -8.13 0.50 -11.57
CA ILE A 207 -7.70 1.47 -10.54
C ILE A 207 -7.33 0.67 -9.29
N ASP A 208 -6.04 0.70 -8.95
CA ASP A 208 -5.43 -0.22 -8.00
C ASP A 208 -4.62 0.55 -6.95
N THR A 209 -5.21 0.75 -5.76
CA THR A 209 -4.54 1.46 -4.66
C THR A 209 -3.52 0.60 -3.91
N GLY A 210 -3.46 -0.71 -4.18
CA GLY A 210 -2.42 -1.62 -3.73
C GLY A 210 -1.16 -1.58 -4.60
N ASN A 211 -1.27 -1.02 -5.82
CA ASN A 211 -0.13 -0.80 -6.71
C ASN A 211 0.53 0.57 -6.43
N THR A 212 1.80 0.57 -6.04
CA THR A 212 2.55 1.77 -5.68
C THR A 212 3.07 2.57 -6.89
N ASP A 213 3.09 1.97 -8.08
CA ASP A 213 3.54 2.59 -9.32
C ASP A 213 2.52 3.55 -9.93
N ALA A 214 2.91 4.23 -11.01
CA ALA A 214 1.98 5.06 -11.77
C ALA A 214 1.09 4.23 -12.68
N PHE A 215 1.70 3.45 -13.55
CA PHE A 215 0.99 2.63 -14.54
C PHE A 215 1.70 1.30 -14.73
N TRP A 216 0.91 0.23 -14.82
CA TRP A 216 1.35 -1.07 -15.29
C TRP A 216 0.69 -1.38 -16.63
N PHE A 217 1.44 -1.95 -17.59
CA PHE A 217 0.94 -2.43 -18.86
C PHE A 217 1.36 -3.87 -19.12
N PHE A 218 0.43 -4.68 -19.57
CA PHE A 218 0.63 -6.09 -19.88
C PHE A 218 0.93 -6.25 -21.36
N LYS A 219 2.21 -6.22 -21.75
CA LYS A 219 2.68 -6.23 -23.14
C LYS A 219 2.09 -7.36 -23.99
N GLN A 220 1.87 -8.51 -23.39
CA GLN A 220 1.32 -9.67 -24.08
C GLN A 220 -0.18 -9.57 -24.42
N LYS A 221 -0.86 -8.55 -23.91
CA LYS A 221 -2.31 -8.39 -24.09
C LYS A 221 -2.70 -7.61 -25.34
N ASP A 222 -1.82 -6.75 -25.82
CA ASP A 222 -2.09 -5.92 -26.97
C ASP A 222 -0.80 -5.52 -27.68
N GLU A 223 -0.75 -5.67 -29.01
CA GLU A 223 0.40 -5.28 -29.83
C GLU A 223 0.66 -3.79 -29.82
N GLY A 224 -0.37 -2.96 -29.58
CA GLY A 224 -0.26 -1.52 -29.43
C GLY A 224 0.54 -1.07 -28.19
N ILE A 225 0.78 -1.96 -27.24
CA ILE A 225 1.66 -1.69 -26.10
C ILE A 225 3.12 -1.83 -26.55
N GLU A 226 3.75 -0.70 -26.85
CA GLU A 226 5.15 -0.66 -27.25
C GLU A 226 6.08 -0.43 -26.07
N MET A 227 7.21 -1.14 -26.07
CA MET A 227 8.23 -0.98 -25.06
C MET A 227 9.03 0.32 -25.25
N PRO A 228 9.26 1.11 -24.22
CA PRO A 228 10.13 2.29 -24.31
C PRO A 228 11.54 1.93 -24.77
N LYS A 229 12.15 2.78 -25.60
CA LYS A 229 13.56 2.58 -26.05
C LYS A 229 14.55 2.56 -24.88
N LYS A 230 14.34 3.45 -23.89
CA LYS A 230 15.07 3.45 -22.62
C LYS A 230 14.25 2.72 -21.59
N GLN A 231 14.78 1.62 -21.09
CA GLN A 231 14.11 0.78 -20.08
C GLN A 231 15.15 0.12 -19.18
N ILE A 232 14.72 -0.26 -18.00
CA ILE A 232 15.53 -0.98 -17.02
C ILE A 232 14.80 -2.24 -16.57
N ASP A 233 15.52 -3.32 -16.34
CA ASP A 233 15.02 -4.47 -15.61
C ASP A 233 14.93 -4.09 -14.13
N ASP A 234 13.81 -4.32 -13.50
CA ASP A 234 13.57 -3.87 -12.14
C ASP A 234 12.69 -4.82 -11.34
N PHE A 235 12.82 -4.75 -10.03
CA PHE A 235 11.87 -5.33 -9.11
C PHE A 235 10.65 -4.40 -9.05
N LEU A 236 9.48 -4.93 -9.43
CA LEU A 236 8.23 -4.15 -9.50
C LEU A 236 7.42 -4.21 -8.22
N GLY A 237 7.70 -5.17 -7.36
CA GLY A 237 7.00 -5.35 -6.10
C GLY A 237 6.83 -6.82 -5.73
N ARG A 238 6.06 -7.06 -4.68
CA ARG A 238 5.72 -8.41 -4.24
C ARG A 238 4.21 -8.57 -4.18
N GLY A 239 3.71 -9.56 -4.88
CA GLY A 239 2.33 -10.00 -4.77
C GLY A 239 2.17 -11.10 -3.71
N PHE A 240 0.94 -11.58 -3.52
CA PHE A 240 0.66 -12.69 -2.60
C PHE A 240 1.39 -13.99 -2.98
N SER A 241 1.61 -14.20 -4.27
CA SER A 241 2.25 -15.41 -4.78
C SER A 241 3.73 -15.21 -5.11
N GLY A 242 4.38 -14.16 -4.61
CA GLY A 242 5.83 -13.97 -4.75
C GLY A 242 6.25 -12.66 -5.39
N ASP A 243 7.53 -12.58 -5.69
CA ASP A 243 8.16 -11.41 -6.27
C ASP A 243 7.74 -11.18 -7.72
N VAL A 244 7.58 -9.91 -8.08
CA VAL A 244 7.23 -9.48 -9.43
C VAL A 244 8.39 -8.71 -10.01
N PHE A 245 8.92 -9.21 -11.12
CA PHE A 245 9.95 -8.57 -11.91
C PHE A 245 9.39 -8.11 -13.25
N GLY A 246 10.12 -7.25 -13.92
CA GLY A 246 9.76 -6.76 -15.24
C GLY A 246 10.60 -5.55 -15.61
N LYS A 247 10.08 -4.75 -16.53
CA LYS A 247 10.78 -3.58 -17.05
C LYS A 247 10.09 -2.29 -16.63
N ARG A 248 10.87 -1.23 -16.41
CA ARG A 248 10.37 0.13 -16.25
C ARG A 248 10.89 1.02 -17.36
N GLY A 249 10.07 1.96 -17.82
CA GLY A 249 10.49 2.96 -18.79
C GLY A 249 9.54 4.15 -18.82
N ARG A 250 9.96 5.23 -19.47
CA ARG A 250 9.09 6.39 -19.68
C ARG A 250 8.35 6.25 -20.99
N ILE A 251 7.04 6.43 -20.97
CA ILE A 251 6.22 6.56 -22.18
C ILE A 251 5.92 8.04 -22.44
N PRO A 252 5.66 8.46 -23.69
CA PRO A 252 5.46 9.85 -24.04
C PRO A 252 4.36 10.56 -23.24
N SER A 253 3.18 9.97 -23.16
CA SER A 253 2.11 10.54 -22.33
C SER A 253 0.98 9.54 -22.09
N ILE A 254 0.18 9.84 -21.06
CA ILE A 254 -1.11 9.19 -20.77
C ILE A 254 -2.12 10.28 -20.44
N SER A 255 -3.36 10.11 -20.90
CA SER A 255 -4.46 10.96 -20.51
C SER A 255 -5.63 10.19 -19.91
N ILE A 256 -6.17 10.74 -18.81
CA ILE A 256 -7.44 10.34 -18.20
C ILE A 256 -8.42 11.47 -18.52
N GLY A 257 -9.20 11.32 -19.61
CA GLY A 257 -10.02 12.39 -20.11
C GLY A 257 -9.20 13.67 -20.39
N ASN A 258 -9.50 14.76 -19.66
CA ASN A 258 -8.80 16.05 -19.77
C ASN A 258 -7.54 16.16 -18.92
N TYR A 259 -7.17 15.15 -18.16
CA TYR A 259 -5.96 15.12 -17.36
C TYR A 259 -4.83 14.43 -18.12
N ASN A 260 -3.76 15.16 -18.39
CA ASN A 260 -2.62 14.67 -19.16
C ASN A 260 -1.36 14.58 -18.30
N PHE A 261 -0.67 13.45 -18.37
CA PHE A 261 0.60 13.16 -17.73
C PHE A 261 1.68 13.03 -18.79
N LYS A 262 2.70 13.88 -18.74
CA LYS A 262 3.85 13.85 -19.66
C LYS A 262 4.96 12.99 -19.08
N ASN A 263 5.57 12.16 -19.92
CA ASN A 263 6.68 11.28 -19.56
C ASN A 263 6.47 10.45 -18.26
N PRO A 264 5.25 9.88 -18.04
CA PRO A 264 5.05 9.05 -16.87
C PRO A 264 5.91 7.79 -16.95
N ILE A 265 6.27 7.26 -15.76
CA ILE A 265 6.95 5.97 -15.67
C ILE A 265 5.89 4.88 -15.74
N ALA A 266 6.08 3.95 -16.68
CA ALA A 266 5.27 2.75 -16.80
C ALA A 266 6.11 1.52 -16.49
N ALA A 267 5.51 0.54 -15.83
CA ALA A 267 6.07 -0.77 -15.58
C ALA A 267 5.42 -1.81 -16.48
N PHE A 268 6.20 -2.79 -16.89
CA PHE A 268 5.81 -3.87 -17.79
C PHE A 268 6.21 -5.19 -17.12
N PRO A 269 5.31 -5.78 -16.33
CA PRO A 269 5.57 -7.03 -15.63
C PRO A 269 5.87 -8.18 -16.60
N ASP A 270 6.72 -9.09 -16.17
CA ASP A 270 6.99 -10.33 -16.92
C ASP A 270 5.74 -11.19 -17.01
N THR A 271 5.63 -11.99 -18.08
CA THR A 271 4.45 -12.80 -18.41
C THR A 271 4.05 -13.77 -17.31
N ILE A 272 5.03 -14.31 -16.59
CA ILE A 272 4.80 -15.26 -15.48
C ILE A 272 3.95 -14.64 -14.38
N ALA A 273 4.18 -13.35 -14.07
CA ALA A 273 3.45 -12.64 -13.03
C ALA A 273 2.00 -12.29 -13.42
N THR A 274 1.68 -12.34 -14.72
CA THR A 274 0.40 -11.84 -15.28
C THR A 274 -0.52 -12.94 -15.79
N SER A 275 -0.14 -14.22 -15.70
CA SER A 275 -0.89 -15.34 -16.28
C SER A 275 -2.34 -15.47 -15.79
N ASP A 276 -2.66 -15.02 -14.58
CA ASP A 276 -4.02 -15.06 -14.02
C ASP A 276 -4.90 -13.85 -14.38
N ILE A 277 -4.30 -12.82 -14.98
CA ILE A 277 -5.04 -11.62 -15.43
C ILE A 277 -5.88 -11.92 -16.67
N ASP A 278 -5.64 -13.05 -17.33
CA ASP A 278 -6.36 -13.49 -18.54
C ASP A 278 -7.87 -13.66 -18.36
N LYS A 279 -8.33 -13.69 -17.10
CA LYS A 279 -9.75 -13.87 -16.78
C LYS A 279 -10.61 -12.62 -16.98
N ILE A 280 -10.03 -11.44 -17.18
CA ILE A 280 -10.78 -10.19 -17.37
C ILE A 280 -10.55 -9.68 -18.78
N GLU A 281 -11.59 -9.79 -19.60
CA GLU A 281 -11.56 -9.40 -20.99
C GLU A 281 -11.23 -7.90 -21.17
N GLY A 282 -10.27 -7.60 -22.02
CA GLY A 282 -9.85 -6.26 -22.39
C GLY A 282 -9.06 -5.50 -21.33
N ARG A 283 -8.70 -6.10 -20.18
CA ARG A 283 -7.81 -5.45 -19.22
C ARG A 283 -6.38 -5.42 -19.75
N LEU A 284 -5.82 -4.21 -19.90
CA LEU A 284 -4.46 -4.00 -20.41
C LEU A 284 -3.43 -3.63 -19.32
N GLY A 285 -3.88 -3.40 -18.08
CA GLY A 285 -2.97 -3.01 -17.02
C GLY A 285 -3.65 -2.49 -15.77
N SER A 286 -2.95 -1.61 -15.05
CA SER A 286 -3.49 -0.89 -13.89
C SER A 286 -2.97 0.56 -13.79
N VAL A 287 -3.79 1.40 -13.15
CA VAL A 287 -3.46 2.75 -12.67
C VAL A 287 -3.23 2.65 -11.18
N GLY A 288 -2.02 2.95 -10.72
CA GLY A 288 -1.66 2.82 -9.34
C GLY A 288 -1.74 4.11 -8.52
N SER A 289 -1.36 3.98 -7.26
CA SER A 289 -1.44 5.05 -6.26
C SER A 289 -0.57 6.26 -6.59
N GLU A 290 0.54 6.11 -7.33
CA GLU A 290 1.36 7.25 -7.77
C GLU A 290 0.57 8.23 -8.66
N VAL A 291 -0.42 7.74 -9.43
CA VAL A 291 -1.34 8.60 -10.18
C VAL A 291 -2.50 9.05 -9.32
N MET A 292 -3.11 8.13 -8.56
CA MET A 292 -4.33 8.43 -7.79
C MET A 292 -4.08 9.47 -6.70
N ARG A 293 -2.88 9.50 -6.08
CA ARG A 293 -2.51 10.50 -5.06
C ARG A 293 -2.46 11.95 -5.59
N ARG A 294 -2.48 12.13 -6.91
CA ARG A 294 -2.48 13.43 -7.60
C ARG A 294 -3.86 14.06 -7.68
N PHE A 295 -4.87 13.34 -7.16
CA PHE A 295 -6.26 13.77 -7.18
C PHE A 295 -6.91 13.72 -5.79
N SER A 296 -7.93 14.55 -5.61
CA SER A 296 -9.03 14.24 -4.72
C SER A 296 -9.98 13.37 -5.54
N ALA A 297 -10.07 12.08 -5.21
CA ALA A 297 -10.86 11.11 -5.96
C ALA A 297 -12.13 10.73 -5.18
N ILE A 298 -13.29 10.74 -5.85
CA ILE A 298 -14.56 10.26 -5.28
C ILE A 298 -15.06 9.13 -6.16
N TYR A 299 -15.10 7.93 -5.60
CA TYR A 299 -15.63 6.73 -6.23
C TYR A 299 -17.11 6.63 -5.90
N ASP A 300 -17.95 6.66 -6.91
CA ASP A 300 -19.40 6.41 -6.78
C ASP A 300 -19.69 5.00 -7.33
N TYR A 301 -19.62 4.03 -6.42
CA TYR A 301 -19.83 2.61 -6.75
C TYR A 301 -21.29 2.29 -7.10
N ASN A 302 -22.24 3.19 -6.79
CA ASN A 302 -23.64 3.00 -7.15
C ASN A 302 -23.93 3.40 -8.60
N ASN A 303 -23.27 4.47 -9.06
CA ASN A 303 -23.51 5.05 -10.39
C ASN A 303 -22.41 4.71 -11.39
N ASN A 304 -21.40 3.92 -11.00
CA ASN A 304 -20.26 3.55 -11.85
C ASN A 304 -19.51 4.78 -12.41
N VAL A 305 -19.22 5.75 -11.53
CA VAL A 305 -18.53 6.99 -11.88
C VAL A 305 -17.41 7.27 -10.90
N ILE A 306 -16.26 7.71 -11.40
CA ILE A 306 -15.23 8.34 -10.59
C ILE A 306 -15.19 9.84 -10.87
N TYR A 307 -15.14 10.63 -9.81
CA TYR A 307 -14.97 12.07 -9.90
C TYR A 307 -13.55 12.43 -9.46
N LEU A 308 -12.80 13.11 -10.33
CA LEU A 308 -11.41 13.48 -10.09
C LEU A 308 -11.25 15.00 -10.07
N LYS A 309 -10.47 15.50 -9.11
CA LYS A 309 -10.05 16.91 -9.04
C LYS A 309 -8.57 16.94 -8.72
N LYS A 310 -7.78 17.67 -9.53
CA LYS A 310 -6.34 17.90 -9.25
C LYS A 310 -6.14 18.42 -7.83
N ASN A 311 -5.11 17.92 -7.18
CA ASN A 311 -4.61 18.46 -5.91
C ASN A 311 -3.18 19.01 -6.08
N SER A 312 -2.51 19.39 -5.00
CA SER A 312 -1.15 19.95 -5.04
C SER A 312 -0.10 19.02 -5.61
N ASN A 313 -0.31 17.69 -5.53
CA ASN A 313 0.64 16.70 -6.04
C ASN A 313 0.54 16.48 -7.56
N TYR A 314 -0.45 17.11 -8.25
CA TYR A 314 -0.71 16.83 -9.66
C TYR A 314 0.50 17.10 -10.57
N THR A 315 1.24 18.15 -10.29
CA THR A 315 2.40 18.59 -11.08
C THR A 315 3.72 18.01 -10.65
N GLU A 316 3.74 17.17 -9.61
CA GLU A 316 4.97 16.52 -9.18
C GLU A 316 5.57 15.63 -10.29
N PRO A 317 6.89 15.60 -10.45
CA PRO A 317 7.52 14.73 -11.43
C PRO A 317 7.33 13.25 -11.08
N PHE A 318 7.35 12.38 -12.08
CA PHE A 318 7.43 10.94 -11.86
C PHE A 318 8.90 10.57 -11.60
N SER A 319 9.16 10.06 -10.40
CA SER A 319 10.49 9.65 -9.95
C SER A 319 10.57 8.14 -9.76
N PHE A 320 11.76 7.60 -9.87
CA PHE A 320 12.07 6.19 -9.61
C PHE A 320 13.33 6.06 -8.75
N ASN A 321 13.58 4.88 -8.25
CA ASN A 321 14.77 4.57 -7.47
C ASN A 321 16.01 4.57 -8.36
N MET A 322 16.81 5.63 -8.27
CA MET A 322 18.00 5.86 -9.09
C MET A 322 19.25 5.13 -8.57
N SER A 323 19.21 4.61 -7.34
CA SER A 323 20.29 3.83 -6.76
C SER A 323 20.32 2.38 -7.24
N GLY A 324 19.14 1.80 -7.43
CA GLY A 324 18.93 0.37 -7.68
C GLY A 324 18.89 -0.50 -6.43
N VAL A 325 18.88 0.09 -5.22
CA VAL A 325 18.78 -0.65 -3.95
C VAL A 325 17.34 -0.70 -3.50
N GLU A 326 16.82 -1.90 -3.27
CA GLU A 326 15.57 -2.09 -2.55
C GLU A 326 15.87 -2.37 -1.07
N VAL A 327 15.33 -1.55 -0.19
CA VAL A 327 15.51 -1.65 1.26
C VAL A 327 14.24 -2.18 1.91
N GLN A 328 14.39 -3.07 2.88
CA GLN A 328 13.27 -3.56 3.68
C GLN A 328 13.60 -3.50 5.18
N HIS A 329 12.54 -3.44 5.99
CA HIS A 329 12.61 -3.53 7.44
C HIS A 329 12.77 -5.01 7.85
N GLN A 330 13.77 -5.31 8.70
CA GLN A 330 14.07 -6.69 9.13
C GLN A 330 13.63 -6.97 10.58
N GLY A 331 13.02 -6.01 11.25
CA GLY A 331 12.65 -6.12 12.65
C GLY A 331 13.22 -4.98 13.49
N LEU A 332 13.23 -5.17 14.80
CA LEU A 332 13.69 -4.18 15.76
C LEU A 332 14.92 -4.72 16.51
N GLN A 333 15.81 -3.81 16.89
CA GLN A 333 16.96 -4.10 17.75
C GLN A 333 16.97 -3.17 18.95
N TRP A 334 17.48 -3.67 20.08
CA TRP A 334 17.75 -2.83 21.25
C TRP A 334 18.95 -1.95 21.01
N ILE A 335 18.76 -0.64 21.15
CA ILE A 335 19.84 0.34 21.18
C ILE A 335 19.94 0.90 22.59
N THR A 336 21.16 0.95 23.11
CA THR A 336 21.48 1.57 24.39
C THR A 336 22.09 2.94 24.14
N GLU A 337 21.40 3.99 24.55
CA GLU A 337 21.95 5.35 24.55
C GLU A 337 22.30 5.75 25.96
N SER A 338 23.56 6.12 26.20
CA SER A 338 23.97 6.74 27.44
C SER A 338 23.77 8.24 27.35
N TYR A 339 23.13 8.84 28.32
CA TYR A 339 23.05 10.28 28.43
C TYR A 339 23.56 10.71 29.82
N GLU A 340 24.34 11.77 29.85
CA GLU A 340 24.70 12.42 31.07
C GLU A 340 23.46 13.14 31.62
N SER A 341 22.98 12.72 32.80
CA SER A 341 22.03 13.58 33.52
C SER A 341 22.80 14.83 33.90
N ASN A 342 22.23 16.04 33.59
CA ASN A 342 22.81 17.34 33.90
C ASN A 342 23.63 17.25 35.16
N PRO A 343 24.93 17.57 35.11
CA PRO A 343 25.71 17.59 36.36
C PRO A 343 25.02 18.63 37.25
N VAL A 344 24.50 18.18 38.37
CA VAL A 344 24.31 19.09 39.48
C VAL A 344 25.70 19.63 39.71
N VAL A 345 25.93 20.90 39.40
CA VAL A 345 27.18 21.59 39.68
C VAL A 345 27.32 21.62 41.17
N SER A 346 27.77 20.51 41.75
CA SER A 346 28.28 20.41 43.08
C SER A 346 29.77 20.65 42.93
N ASN A 347 30.25 21.73 43.52
CA ASN A 347 31.68 22.05 43.60
C ASN A 347 32.49 21.02 44.41
N ASN A 348 31.89 19.96 44.88
CA ASN A 348 32.53 18.87 45.62
C ASN A 348 32.54 17.59 44.78
N LEU A 349 33.69 17.25 44.25
CA LEU A 349 33.96 15.99 43.54
C LEU A 349 33.88 14.73 44.46
N PHE A 350 33.60 14.91 45.74
CA PHE A 350 33.50 13.85 46.72
C PHE A 350 32.22 13.98 47.56
N ASP A 351 31.64 12.87 47.94
CA ASP A 351 30.51 12.84 48.89
C ASP A 351 30.96 13.22 50.30
N ALA A 352 30.01 13.33 51.25
CA ALA A 352 30.29 13.64 52.65
C ALA A 352 31.18 12.61 53.37
N TYR A 353 31.41 11.46 52.75
CA TYR A 353 32.25 10.37 53.26
C TYR A 353 33.58 10.22 52.51
N GLY A 354 33.88 11.19 51.61
CA GLY A 354 35.13 11.18 50.85
C GLY A 354 35.15 10.24 49.64
N ASN A 355 34.02 9.68 49.24
CA ASN A 355 33.94 8.84 48.04
C ASN A 355 33.82 9.73 46.80
N LYS A 356 34.57 9.38 45.78
CA LYS A 356 34.47 10.07 44.49
C LYS A 356 33.05 9.92 43.92
N ILE A 357 32.36 11.03 43.68
CA ILE A 357 31.07 11.02 42.98
C ILE A 357 31.31 10.61 41.53
N VAL A 358 30.98 9.37 41.23
CA VAL A 358 31.00 8.87 39.86
C VAL A 358 29.76 9.44 39.16
N ASN A 359 29.95 10.11 38.03
CA ASN A 359 28.85 10.52 37.18
C ASN A 359 27.98 9.31 36.86
N ASN A 360 26.72 9.32 37.35
CA ASN A 360 25.76 8.27 37.05
C ASN A 360 25.31 8.45 35.61
N LEU A 361 25.96 7.74 34.69
CA LEU A 361 25.48 7.58 33.33
C LEU A 361 24.12 6.89 33.41
N LYS A 362 23.08 7.58 32.93
CA LYS A 362 21.77 6.97 32.73
C LYS A 362 21.75 6.34 31.35
N TYR A 363 21.23 5.14 31.29
CA TYR A 363 21.07 4.41 30.03
C TYR A 363 19.58 4.43 29.64
N LYS A 364 19.32 4.78 28.40
CA LYS A 364 18.01 4.65 27.76
C LYS A 364 18.08 3.48 26.79
N PHE A 365 17.14 2.57 26.92
CA PHE A 365 17.00 1.45 26.01
C PHE A 365 15.80 1.72 25.09
N GLU A 366 16.02 1.68 23.78
CA GLU A 366 14.97 1.86 22.79
C GLU A 366 15.04 0.77 21.73
N LEU A 367 13.85 0.29 21.31
CA LEU A 367 13.73 -0.56 20.14
C LEU A 367 13.78 0.31 18.89
N LYS A 368 14.76 0.06 18.03
CA LYS A 368 15.00 0.80 16.79
C LYS A 368 14.91 -0.13 15.58
N PRO A 369 14.44 0.38 14.43
CA PRO A 369 14.32 -0.42 13.22
C PRO A 369 15.68 -0.90 12.70
N VAL A 370 15.66 -2.09 12.13
CA VAL A 370 16.79 -2.68 11.39
C VAL A 370 16.43 -2.72 9.91
N TYR A 371 17.33 -2.28 9.07
CA TYR A 371 17.14 -2.26 7.62
C TYR A 371 18.16 -3.15 6.91
N VAL A 372 17.66 -3.88 5.91
CA VAL A 372 18.47 -4.78 5.10
C VAL A 372 18.23 -4.48 3.61
N ILE A 373 19.25 -4.72 2.79
CA ILE A 373 19.10 -4.66 1.34
C ILE A 373 18.40 -5.93 0.86
N ALA A 374 17.15 -5.77 0.38
CA ALA A 374 16.32 -6.86 -0.12
C ALA A 374 16.70 -7.27 -1.54
N ASN A 375 17.08 -6.28 -2.37
CA ASN A 375 17.48 -6.50 -3.76
C ASN A 375 18.44 -5.38 -4.22
N VAL A 376 19.32 -5.71 -5.18
CA VAL A 376 20.16 -4.75 -5.87
C VAL A 376 20.01 -4.97 -7.37
N ARG A 377 19.49 -3.95 -8.07
CA ARG A 377 19.30 -4.00 -9.51
C ARG A 377 20.66 -4.12 -10.21
N LYS A 378 20.76 -5.08 -11.12
CA LYS A 378 21.97 -5.29 -11.94
C LYS A 378 22.39 -4.01 -12.66
N ASP A 379 23.67 -3.79 -12.79
CA ASP A 379 24.28 -2.63 -13.47
C ASP A 379 23.84 -1.25 -12.93
N SER A 380 23.24 -1.22 -11.73
CA SER A 380 22.89 0.02 -11.05
C SER A 380 24.07 0.66 -10.34
N PRO A 381 23.99 1.96 -9.98
CA PRO A 381 25.04 2.62 -9.22
C PRO A 381 25.46 1.87 -7.95
N ALA A 382 24.50 1.32 -7.23
CA ALA A 382 24.77 0.55 -6.01
C ALA A 382 25.43 -0.81 -6.30
N ALA A 383 25.00 -1.51 -7.36
CA ALA A 383 25.63 -2.76 -7.78
C ALA A 383 27.10 -2.55 -8.20
N ILE A 384 27.34 -1.49 -8.99
CA ILE A 384 28.71 -1.12 -9.43
C ILE A 384 29.59 -0.76 -8.23
N ALA A 385 29.02 -0.11 -7.20
CA ALA A 385 29.73 0.17 -5.96
C ALA A 385 30.03 -1.08 -5.12
N GLY A 386 29.34 -2.19 -5.35
CA GLY A 386 29.57 -3.47 -4.67
C GLY A 386 28.60 -3.82 -3.55
N LEU A 387 27.47 -3.09 -3.41
CA LEU A 387 26.38 -3.46 -2.51
C LEU A 387 25.70 -4.75 -2.98
N GLN A 388 25.23 -5.55 -2.03
CA GLN A 388 24.65 -6.87 -2.27
C GLN A 388 23.35 -7.05 -1.47
N LYS A 389 22.55 -7.99 -1.92
CA LYS A 389 21.40 -8.49 -1.14
C LYS A 389 21.89 -9.01 0.21
N GLU A 390 21.09 -8.80 1.27
CA GLU A 390 21.34 -9.18 2.66
C GLU A 390 22.41 -8.32 3.38
N ASP A 391 22.94 -7.25 2.77
CA ASP A 391 23.72 -6.28 3.49
C ASP A 391 22.86 -5.57 4.54
N LEU A 392 23.29 -5.60 5.81
CA LEU A 392 22.63 -4.91 6.90
C LEU A 392 23.05 -3.44 6.94
N ILE A 393 22.12 -2.51 6.85
CA ILE A 393 22.41 -1.08 6.81
C ILE A 393 22.65 -0.55 8.23
N LEU A 394 23.87 -0.15 8.53
CA LEU A 394 24.25 0.45 9.80
C LEU A 394 24.13 1.97 9.77
N LYS A 395 24.64 2.61 8.70
CA LYS A 395 24.56 4.06 8.52
C LYS A 395 24.26 4.44 7.08
N ILE A 396 23.62 5.60 6.93
CA ILE A 396 23.36 6.27 5.67
C ILE A 396 23.91 7.71 5.80
N ASN A 397 24.87 8.11 4.96
CA ASN A 397 25.51 9.43 4.99
C ASN A 397 25.97 9.81 6.41
N ASN A 398 26.70 8.92 7.08
CA ASN A 398 27.20 9.05 8.46
C ASN A 398 26.13 9.13 9.57
N GLN A 399 24.84 9.05 9.26
CA GLN A 399 23.77 8.96 10.24
C GLN A 399 23.37 7.49 10.47
N ASN A 400 23.10 7.11 11.71
CA ASN A 400 22.66 5.76 12.01
C ASN A 400 21.40 5.40 11.23
N GLY A 401 21.37 4.21 10.60
CA GLY A 401 20.29 3.73 9.77
C GLY A 401 18.95 3.73 10.48
N TYR A 402 18.95 3.41 11.78
CA TYR A 402 17.75 3.39 12.61
C TYR A 402 17.13 4.78 12.88
N ASN A 403 17.78 5.87 12.51
CA ASN A 403 17.22 7.23 12.59
C ASN A 403 16.36 7.58 11.38
N PHE A 404 16.35 6.73 10.38
CA PHE A 404 15.50 6.88 9.20
C PHE A 404 14.23 6.05 9.35
N THR A 405 13.15 6.49 8.72
CA THR A 405 12.05 5.61 8.35
C THR A 405 12.34 5.01 6.98
N LEU A 406 11.75 3.86 6.66
CA LEU A 406 11.90 3.25 5.33
C LEU A 406 11.44 4.21 4.21
N GLU A 407 10.37 4.97 4.46
CA GLU A 407 9.87 6.00 3.55
C GLU A 407 10.96 7.05 3.24
N LYS A 408 11.64 7.57 4.28
CA LYS A 408 12.73 8.54 4.10
C LYS A 408 13.92 7.96 3.35
N ILE A 409 14.25 6.68 3.56
CA ILE A 409 15.27 5.99 2.78
C ILE A 409 14.86 5.94 1.31
N ASN A 410 13.62 5.53 1.02
CA ASN A 410 13.10 5.46 -0.34
C ASN A 410 13.04 6.83 -1.02
N GLU A 411 12.66 7.89 -0.30
CA GLU A 411 12.70 9.26 -0.80
C GLU A 411 14.13 9.72 -1.13
N LEU A 412 15.09 9.40 -0.27
CA LEU A 412 16.50 9.70 -0.49
C LEU A 412 17.03 9.04 -1.78
N LEU A 413 16.67 7.77 -2.03
CA LEU A 413 17.09 7.00 -3.19
C LEU A 413 16.40 7.43 -4.51
N LYS A 414 15.33 8.22 -4.42
CA LYS A 414 14.60 8.82 -5.55
C LYS A 414 14.88 10.32 -5.72
N SER A 415 15.77 10.93 -4.91
CA SER A 415 15.87 12.38 -4.76
C SER A 415 16.42 13.06 -6.03
N GLU A 416 17.69 13.37 -6.11
CA GLU A 416 18.29 14.16 -7.19
C GLU A 416 19.37 13.36 -7.91
N GLU A 417 19.40 13.46 -9.24
CA GLU A 417 20.49 12.91 -10.04
C GLU A 417 21.83 13.53 -9.60
N GLY A 418 22.88 12.69 -9.56
CA GLY A 418 24.21 13.09 -9.13
C GLY A 418 24.42 13.17 -7.62
N LYS A 419 23.37 13.07 -6.81
CA LYS A 419 23.48 13.06 -5.35
C LYS A 419 24.30 11.86 -4.89
N SER A 420 25.33 12.13 -4.08
CA SER A 420 26.18 11.10 -3.50
C SER A 420 25.53 10.50 -2.26
N ILE A 421 25.46 9.17 -2.22
CA ILE A 421 24.95 8.39 -1.09
C ILE A 421 26.07 7.48 -0.61
N GLU A 422 26.26 7.41 0.71
CA GLU A 422 27.19 6.48 1.35
C GLU A 422 26.42 5.56 2.28
N PHE A 423 26.59 4.25 2.13
CA PHE A 423 26.11 3.23 3.05
C PHE A 423 27.28 2.60 3.80
N GLU A 424 27.20 2.58 5.13
CA GLU A 424 27.99 1.72 5.99
C GLU A 424 27.13 0.51 6.32
N ILE A 425 27.61 -0.68 5.97
CA ILE A 425 26.84 -1.93 6.10
C ILE A 425 27.62 -2.96 6.91
N ASP A 426 26.90 -3.92 7.47
CA ASP A 426 27.45 -5.17 7.97
C ASP A 426 27.13 -6.30 6.98
N ARG A 427 28.17 -6.91 6.42
CA ARG A 427 28.10 -8.10 5.58
C ARG A 427 28.73 -9.28 6.32
N LYS A 428 27.88 -10.10 6.95
CA LYS A 428 28.31 -11.30 7.68
C LYS A 428 29.39 -11.00 8.75
N GLY A 429 29.18 -9.95 9.56
CA GLY A 429 30.09 -9.52 10.60
C GLY A 429 31.24 -8.60 10.13
N LYS A 430 31.32 -8.26 8.85
CA LYS A 430 32.31 -7.34 8.30
C LYS A 430 31.70 -5.99 7.98
N ILE A 431 32.14 -4.93 8.66
CA ILE A 431 31.71 -3.56 8.40
C ILE A 431 32.42 -3.04 7.16
N MET A 432 31.64 -2.52 6.20
CA MET A 432 32.13 -1.99 4.94
C MET A 432 31.42 -0.70 4.58
N LYS A 433 32.08 0.17 3.81
CA LYS A 433 31.49 1.42 3.30
C LYS A 433 31.42 1.40 1.78
N PHE A 434 30.29 1.81 1.25
CA PHE A 434 30.06 1.91 -0.19
C PHE A 434 29.48 3.28 -0.52
N LYS A 435 30.10 3.94 -1.50
CA LYS A 435 29.68 5.26 -1.96
C LYS A 435 29.33 5.20 -3.44
N PHE A 436 28.18 5.74 -3.80
CA PHE A 436 27.70 5.80 -5.18
C PHE A 436 26.93 7.10 -5.42
N GLN A 437 26.74 7.45 -6.69
CA GLN A 437 25.94 8.61 -7.10
C GLN A 437 24.65 8.13 -7.73
N LEU A 438 23.53 8.78 -7.39
CA LEU A 438 22.24 8.53 -8.01
C LEU A 438 22.30 8.87 -9.50
N LYS A 439 21.80 7.97 -10.35
CA LYS A 439 21.84 8.14 -11.80
C LYS A 439 20.46 7.96 -12.42
N ASN A 440 20.02 9.00 -13.12
CA ASN A 440 18.80 8.93 -13.91
C ASN A 440 19.11 8.26 -15.26
N ILE A 441 18.61 7.04 -15.41
CA ILE A 441 18.82 6.20 -16.60
C ILE A 441 17.53 6.04 -17.44
N LEU A 442 16.40 6.65 -17.01
CA LEU A 442 15.11 6.68 -17.72
C LEU A 442 14.79 8.03 -18.33
#